data_3a5914886b740a02d67b0b81e878646b
#
_entry.id   3a5914886b740a02d67b0b81e878646b
#
_cell.length_a   1.000
_cell.length_b   1.000
_cell.length_c   1.000
_cell.angle_alpha   90.00
_cell.angle_beta   90.00
_cell.angle_gamma   90.00
#
_symmetry.space_group_name_H-M   'P 1'
#
loop_
_entity.id
_entity.type
_entity.pdbx_description
1 polymer ?
#
loop_
_entity_poly.entity_id
_entity_poly.type
_entity_poly.pdbx_seq_one_letter_code
_entity_poly.pdbx_strand_id
1 'polypeptide(L)'
;LGDIFGDFFGGARARVRRGRDISIDVELPFAESVFGTERSILLNKTSVCDTCKASGARPGTTLRACESCNGKGKIRETRRSIFGQIQTTKPCDACEGKGQIPSERCAACHGTGVVRKQQEVSVRVPAGIDDGEVIRLAGHGEAIRGGSTGDLYVKIHVAKHHLFRREGSNLLMDLPVKLSSAL
;
A
#
# COMPACT_ATOMS: atom_id res chain seq x y z
N LEU A 1 21.04 27.96 -14.96
CA LEU A 1 20.45 27.75 -16.32
C LEU A 1 20.61 26.28 -16.80
N GLY A 2 21.03 25.34 -15.93
CA GLY A 2 21.29 23.93 -16.27
C GLY A 2 20.14 22.96 -16.03
N ASP A 3 19.16 23.30 -15.22
CA ASP A 3 18.16 22.32 -14.75
C ASP A 3 16.89 22.17 -15.62
N ILE A 4 16.71 22.99 -16.64
CA ILE A 4 15.50 22.97 -17.47
C ILE A 4 15.63 22.00 -18.66
N PHE A 5 16.85 21.60 -19.05
CA PHE A 5 17.09 20.70 -20.18
C PHE A 5 17.11 19.19 -19.83
N GLY A 6 17.21 18.83 -18.58
CA GLY A 6 17.23 17.41 -18.13
C GLY A 6 15.91 16.68 -18.29
N ASP A 7 14.80 17.38 -18.17
CA ASP A 7 13.45 16.77 -18.21
C ASP A 7 12.92 16.48 -19.63
N PHE A 8 13.52 17.07 -20.66
CA PHE A 8 13.03 16.95 -22.04
C PHE A 8 13.58 15.73 -22.80
N PHE A 9 14.71 15.16 -22.37
CA PHE A 9 15.37 14.01 -23.01
C PHE A 9 15.36 12.73 -22.14
N GLY A 10 14.84 12.80 -20.93
CA GLY A 10 14.64 11.63 -20.08
C GLY A 10 13.46 10.81 -20.57
N GLY A 11 13.71 9.72 -21.30
CA GLY A 11 12.69 8.78 -21.73
C GLY A 11 11.75 8.46 -20.57
N ALA A 12 10.46 8.70 -20.73
CA ALA A 12 9.43 8.47 -19.74
C ALA A 12 9.53 7.01 -19.25
N ARG A 13 10.25 6.79 -18.16
CA ARG A 13 10.16 5.53 -17.41
C ARG A 13 8.69 5.36 -17.07
N ALA A 14 8.07 4.32 -17.60
CA ALA A 14 6.69 4.00 -17.30
C ALA A 14 6.56 4.00 -15.76
N ARG A 15 5.85 5.01 -15.22
CA ARG A 15 5.57 5.07 -13.77
C ARG A 15 4.84 3.79 -13.43
N VAL A 16 5.51 2.92 -12.71
CA VAL A 16 4.88 1.71 -12.16
C VAL A 16 3.69 2.20 -11.33
N ARG A 17 2.49 1.87 -11.76
CA ARG A 17 1.28 2.19 -11.00
C ARG A 17 1.39 1.49 -9.65
N ARG A 18 1.22 2.23 -8.57
CA ARG A 18 1.22 1.71 -7.22
C ARG A 18 -0.12 2.01 -6.55
N GLY A 19 -0.63 1.04 -5.80
CA GLY A 19 -1.81 1.21 -4.97
C GLY A 19 -1.55 2.24 -3.85
N ARG A 20 -2.64 2.70 -3.24
CA ARG A 20 -2.56 3.67 -2.14
C ARG A 20 -1.99 3.01 -0.89
N ASP A 21 -1.23 3.77 -0.15
CA ASP A 21 -0.84 3.40 1.20
C ASP A 21 -2.03 3.59 2.15
N ILE A 22 -2.11 2.76 3.18
CA ILE A 22 -3.13 2.81 4.22
C ILE A 22 -2.43 3.22 5.52
N SER A 23 -3.04 4.12 6.27
CA SER A 23 -2.59 4.47 7.62
C SER A 23 -3.70 4.16 8.61
N ILE A 24 -3.35 3.53 9.72
CA ILE A 24 -4.26 3.22 10.82
C ILE A 24 -3.60 3.54 12.15
N ASP A 25 -4.41 3.86 13.14
CA ASP A 25 -3.98 4.08 14.52
C ASP A 25 -4.37 2.86 15.35
N VAL A 26 -3.45 2.40 16.21
CA VAL A 26 -3.65 1.25 17.10
C VAL A 26 -3.27 1.64 18.50
N GLU A 27 -4.19 1.50 19.44
CA GLU A 27 -3.94 1.74 20.85
C GLU A 27 -3.44 0.45 21.52
N LEU A 28 -2.34 0.56 22.26
CA LEU A 28 -1.71 -0.52 23.00
C LEU A 28 -1.71 -0.20 24.50
N PRO A 29 -2.02 -1.17 25.37
CA PRO A 29 -1.74 -1.07 26.79
C PRO A 29 -0.25 -0.86 27.05
N PHE A 30 0.10 -0.11 28.09
CA PHE A 30 1.48 0.17 28.45
C PHE A 30 2.35 -1.09 28.58
N ALA A 31 1.83 -2.15 29.19
CA ALA A 31 2.55 -3.41 29.33
C ALA A 31 2.95 -4.02 27.96
N GLU A 32 2.05 -3.98 26.98
CA GLU A 32 2.35 -4.51 25.65
C GLU A 32 3.39 -3.66 24.90
N SER A 33 3.47 -2.36 25.17
CA SER A 33 4.53 -1.52 24.60
C SER A 33 5.91 -1.85 25.16
N VAL A 34 5.97 -2.29 26.43
CA VAL A 34 7.23 -2.67 27.09
C VAL A 34 7.72 -4.04 26.65
N PHE A 35 6.84 -5.03 26.63
CA PHE A 35 7.20 -6.42 26.34
C PHE A 35 7.07 -6.81 24.87
N GLY A 36 6.42 -5.98 24.07
CA GLY A 36 6.06 -6.31 22.70
C GLY A 36 4.83 -7.22 22.64
N THR A 37 4.20 -7.27 21.51
CA THR A 37 2.99 -8.08 21.29
C THR A 37 2.80 -8.38 19.80
N GLU A 38 1.93 -9.31 19.48
CA GLU A 38 1.44 -9.54 18.14
C GLU A 38 -0.06 -9.26 18.09
N ARG A 39 -0.47 -8.37 17.20
CA ARG A 39 -1.87 -7.94 17.06
C ARG A 39 -2.39 -8.26 15.68
N SER A 40 -3.55 -8.90 15.62
CA SER A 40 -4.29 -9.10 14.38
C SER A 40 -5.26 -7.96 14.14
N ILE A 41 -5.18 -7.33 12.98
CA ILE A 41 -6.00 -6.19 12.60
C ILE A 41 -6.82 -6.55 11.38
N LEU A 42 -8.12 -6.32 11.44
CA LEU A 42 -9.03 -6.52 10.33
C LEU A 42 -9.15 -5.24 9.49
N LEU A 43 -8.70 -5.33 8.23
CA LEU A 43 -8.73 -4.20 7.29
C LEU A 43 -9.69 -4.49 6.14
N ASN A 44 -10.58 -3.53 5.87
CA ASN A 44 -11.41 -3.58 4.68
C ASN A 44 -10.72 -2.79 3.56
N LYS A 45 -10.03 -3.49 2.66
CA LYS A 45 -9.22 -2.87 1.62
C LYS A 45 -9.39 -3.55 0.26
N THR A 46 -8.97 -2.84 -0.78
CA THR A 46 -8.81 -3.43 -2.10
C THR A 46 -7.59 -4.34 -2.11
N SER A 47 -7.81 -5.62 -2.36
CA SER A 47 -6.77 -6.66 -2.37
C SER A 47 -6.70 -7.33 -3.74
N VAL A 48 -5.60 -8.00 -4.02
CA VAL A 48 -5.45 -8.82 -5.22
C VAL A 48 -6.51 -9.92 -5.21
N CYS A 49 -7.14 -10.16 -6.34
CA CYS A 49 -8.12 -11.22 -6.51
C CYS A 49 -7.44 -12.59 -6.39
N ASP A 50 -7.84 -13.37 -5.40
CA ASP A 50 -7.24 -14.68 -5.12
C ASP A 50 -7.46 -15.68 -6.25
N THR A 51 -8.61 -15.57 -6.95
CA THR A 51 -9.00 -16.47 -8.05
C THR A 51 -8.11 -16.30 -9.28
N CYS A 52 -7.82 -15.05 -9.66
CA CYS A 52 -7.06 -14.79 -10.89
C CYS A 52 -5.66 -14.22 -10.66
N LYS A 53 -5.25 -14.01 -9.40
CA LYS A 53 -3.93 -13.47 -9.00
C LYS A 53 -3.56 -12.21 -9.79
N ALA A 54 -4.45 -11.23 -9.78
CA ALA A 54 -4.35 -9.95 -10.50
C ALA A 54 -4.39 -10.00 -12.03
N SER A 55 -4.50 -11.17 -12.65
CA SER A 55 -4.55 -11.26 -14.13
C SER A 55 -5.85 -10.66 -14.72
N GLY A 56 -6.96 -10.74 -13.99
CA GLY A 56 -8.28 -10.40 -14.49
C GLY A 56 -8.90 -11.46 -15.41
N ALA A 57 -8.15 -12.51 -15.72
CA ALA A 57 -8.58 -13.63 -16.57
C ALA A 57 -9.19 -14.75 -15.73
N ARG A 58 -10.17 -15.46 -16.29
CA ARG A 58 -10.64 -16.71 -15.70
C ARG A 58 -9.49 -17.72 -15.67
N PRO A 59 -9.24 -18.45 -14.57
CA PRO A 59 -8.22 -19.49 -14.53
C PRO A 59 -8.40 -20.51 -15.67
N GLY A 60 -7.31 -20.85 -16.35
CA GLY A 60 -7.32 -21.79 -17.48
C GLY A 60 -7.70 -21.18 -18.83
N THR A 61 -8.01 -19.88 -18.92
CA THR A 61 -8.31 -19.23 -20.20
C THR A 61 -7.08 -18.62 -20.86
N THR A 62 -7.09 -18.57 -22.18
CA THR A 62 -6.01 -17.98 -22.99
C THR A 62 -6.10 -16.45 -23.01
N LEU A 63 -4.95 -15.80 -23.11
CA LEU A 63 -4.86 -14.37 -23.36
C LEU A 63 -4.81 -14.14 -24.88
N ARG A 64 -5.61 -13.20 -25.37
CA ARG A 64 -5.59 -12.76 -26.77
C ARG A 64 -4.87 -11.43 -26.90
N ALA A 65 -4.23 -11.20 -28.04
CA ALA A 65 -3.68 -9.88 -28.33
C ALA A 65 -4.79 -8.83 -28.32
N CYS A 66 -4.53 -7.68 -27.73
CA CYS A 66 -5.49 -6.58 -27.73
C CYS A 66 -5.62 -6.01 -29.14
N GLU A 67 -6.80 -6.07 -29.72
CA GLU A 67 -7.10 -5.55 -31.06
C GLU A 67 -6.90 -4.05 -31.16
N SER A 68 -7.25 -3.28 -30.12
CA SER A 68 -7.14 -1.82 -30.10
C SER A 68 -5.71 -1.30 -30.20
N CYS A 69 -4.71 -2.08 -29.78
CA CYS A 69 -3.30 -1.70 -29.86
C CYS A 69 -2.44 -2.74 -30.60
N ASN A 70 -3.06 -3.76 -31.22
CA ASN A 70 -2.39 -4.86 -31.90
C ASN A 70 -1.28 -5.49 -31.05
N GLY A 71 -1.58 -5.74 -29.77
CA GLY A 71 -0.63 -6.35 -28.83
C GLY A 71 0.43 -5.41 -28.26
N LYS A 72 0.54 -4.17 -28.74
CA LYS A 72 1.61 -3.22 -28.34
C LYS A 72 1.44 -2.62 -26.94
N GLY A 73 0.26 -2.68 -26.36
CA GLY A 73 -0.05 -2.07 -25.05
C GLY A 73 -0.11 -0.55 -25.04
N LYS A 74 0.25 0.11 -26.14
CA LYS A 74 0.34 1.57 -26.25
C LYS A 74 -0.36 2.05 -27.52
N ILE A 75 -0.98 3.23 -27.44
CA ILE A 75 -1.64 3.90 -28.57
C ILE A 75 -0.94 5.23 -28.81
N ARG A 76 -0.68 5.55 -30.07
CA ARG A 76 -0.17 6.88 -30.47
C ARG A 76 -1.36 7.78 -30.73
N GLU A 77 -1.40 8.91 -30.05
CA GLU A 77 -2.38 9.97 -30.23
C GLU A 77 -1.69 11.21 -30.77
N THR A 78 -2.17 11.71 -31.90
CA THR A 78 -1.67 12.95 -32.48
C THR A 78 -2.58 14.09 -32.01
N ARG A 79 -2.04 15.03 -31.21
CA ARG A 79 -2.73 16.23 -30.78
C ARG A 79 -2.22 17.43 -31.59
N ARG A 80 -3.15 18.21 -32.07
CA ARG A 80 -2.81 19.52 -32.70
C ARG A 80 -2.60 20.52 -31.57
N SER A 81 -1.43 21.15 -31.56
CA SER A 81 -1.07 22.27 -30.68
C SER A 81 -0.85 23.50 -31.55
N ILE A 82 -0.83 24.67 -30.92
CA ILE A 82 -0.47 25.96 -31.57
C ILE A 82 0.95 25.94 -32.15
N PHE A 83 1.79 25.01 -31.71
CA PHE A 83 3.17 24.83 -32.20
C PHE A 83 3.32 23.63 -33.19
N GLY A 84 2.20 23.08 -33.69
CA GLY A 84 2.23 21.97 -34.63
C GLY A 84 1.57 20.67 -34.07
N GLN A 85 1.81 19.58 -34.78
CA GLN A 85 1.30 18.28 -34.41
C GLN A 85 2.26 17.58 -33.45
N ILE A 86 1.80 17.30 -32.21
CA ILE A 86 2.58 16.55 -31.22
C ILE A 86 2.04 15.12 -31.16
N GLN A 87 2.91 14.13 -31.39
CA GLN A 87 2.59 12.73 -31.20
C GLN A 87 2.89 12.33 -29.76
N THR A 88 1.85 11.95 -29.02
CA THR A 88 1.96 11.45 -27.66
C THR A 88 1.64 9.97 -27.62
N THR A 89 2.44 9.20 -26.90
CA THR A 89 2.18 7.77 -26.67
C THR A 89 1.52 7.60 -25.31
N LYS A 90 0.31 7.02 -25.28
CA LYS A 90 -0.40 6.69 -24.04
C LYS A 90 -0.60 5.18 -23.91
N PRO A 91 -0.74 4.65 -22.67
CA PRO A 91 -1.16 3.27 -22.47
C PRO A 91 -2.51 3.02 -23.17
N CYS A 92 -2.69 1.86 -23.76
CA CYS A 92 -3.96 1.47 -24.37
C CYS A 92 -5.03 1.28 -23.29
N ASP A 93 -6.12 2.02 -23.37
CA ASP A 93 -7.20 1.98 -22.39
C ASP A 93 -7.90 0.61 -22.35
N ALA A 94 -8.02 -0.07 -23.51
CA ALA A 94 -8.69 -1.36 -23.61
C ALA A 94 -7.95 -2.50 -22.87
N CYS A 95 -6.62 -2.50 -22.90
CA CYS A 95 -5.79 -3.50 -22.21
C CYS A 95 -4.96 -2.92 -21.06
N GLU A 96 -5.13 -1.63 -20.76
CA GLU A 96 -4.41 -0.90 -19.70
C GLU A 96 -2.88 -1.04 -19.78
N GLY A 97 -2.37 -1.06 -20.99
CA GLY A 97 -0.94 -1.16 -21.24
C GLY A 97 -0.39 -2.58 -21.31
N LYS A 98 -1.18 -3.61 -21.02
CA LYS A 98 -0.75 -5.03 -21.02
C LYS A 98 -0.54 -5.61 -22.44
N GLY A 99 -1.16 -5.04 -23.45
CA GLY A 99 -1.13 -5.57 -24.84
C GLY A 99 -2.01 -6.79 -25.05
N GLN A 100 -2.54 -7.39 -23.99
CA GLN A 100 -3.33 -8.62 -24.03
C GLN A 100 -4.64 -8.43 -23.27
N ILE A 101 -5.69 -9.12 -23.73
CA ILE A 101 -7.02 -9.13 -23.12
C ILE A 101 -7.39 -10.60 -22.86
N PRO A 102 -7.96 -10.93 -21.70
CA PRO A 102 -8.44 -12.28 -21.41
C PRO A 102 -9.62 -12.61 -22.32
N SER A 103 -9.64 -13.83 -22.87
CA SER A 103 -10.80 -14.32 -23.64
C SER A 103 -12.06 -14.44 -22.76
N GLU A 104 -11.89 -14.82 -21.50
CA GLU A 104 -12.95 -14.80 -20.49
C GLU A 104 -12.49 -14.02 -19.26
N ARG A 105 -13.37 -13.14 -18.77
CA ARG A 105 -13.10 -12.35 -17.57
C ARG A 105 -13.26 -13.22 -16.32
N CYS A 106 -12.44 -12.99 -15.30
CA CYS A 106 -12.60 -13.62 -14.01
C CYS A 106 -13.95 -13.23 -13.38
N ALA A 107 -14.75 -14.23 -13.02
CA ALA A 107 -16.08 -14.02 -12.43
C ALA A 107 -16.00 -13.31 -11.06
N ALA A 108 -14.97 -13.60 -10.25
CA ALA A 108 -14.83 -13.04 -8.91
C ALA A 108 -14.50 -11.53 -8.90
N CYS A 109 -13.72 -11.05 -9.87
CA CYS A 109 -13.32 -9.63 -9.93
C CYS A 109 -13.84 -8.92 -11.20
N HIS A 110 -14.65 -9.56 -12.03
CA HIS A 110 -15.19 -9.01 -13.27
C HIS A 110 -14.11 -8.45 -14.23
N GLY A 111 -12.92 -9.06 -14.19
CA GLY A 111 -11.79 -8.66 -15.06
C GLY A 111 -10.90 -7.56 -14.47
N THR A 112 -11.21 -7.02 -13.30
CA THR A 112 -10.39 -5.95 -12.68
C THR A 112 -9.07 -6.45 -12.09
N GLY A 113 -8.99 -7.73 -11.70
CA GLY A 113 -7.83 -8.31 -11.03
C GLY A 113 -7.72 -7.98 -9.55
N VAL A 114 -8.60 -7.11 -9.03
CA VAL A 114 -8.65 -6.70 -7.62
C VAL A 114 -10.07 -6.80 -7.11
N VAL A 115 -10.21 -7.04 -5.81
CA VAL A 115 -11.51 -7.13 -5.11
C VAL A 115 -11.42 -6.42 -3.77
N ARG A 116 -12.51 -5.81 -3.35
CA ARG A 116 -12.61 -5.26 -2.00
C ARG A 116 -12.99 -6.38 -1.05
N LYS A 117 -12.14 -6.67 -0.08
CA LYS A 117 -12.38 -7.70 0.93
C LYS A 117 -11.83 -7.29 2.28
N GLN A 118 -12.38 -7.88 3.30
CA GLN A 118 -11.81 -7.83 4.64
C GLN A 118 -10.63 -8.80 4.70
N GLN A 119 -9.51 -8.31 5.18
CA GLN A 119 -8.27 -9.09 5.33
C GLN A 119 -7.71 -8.88 6.73
N GLU A 120 -7.39 -9.96 7.38
CA GLU A 120 -6.66 -9.96 8.62
C GLU A 120 -5.16 -9.78 8.34
N VAL A 121 -4.53 -8.86 9.06
CA VAL A 121 -3.10 -8.58 8.96
C VAL A 121 -2.51 -8.69 10.36
N SER A 122 -1.56 -9.59 10.55
CA SER A 122 -0.80 -9.68 11.79
C SER A 122 0.30 -8.62 11.81
N VAL A 123 0.33 -7.86 12.89
CA VAL A 123 1.31 -6.79 13.13
C VAL A 123 2.12 -7.15 14.36
N ARG A 124 3.41 -7.38 14.15
CA ARG A 124 4.34 -7.62 15.25
C ARG A 124 4.87 -6.30 15.78
N VAL A 125 4.52 -6.00 17.02
CA VAL A 125 4.98 -4.82 17.75
C VAL A 125 6.24 -5.19 18.54
N PRO A 126 7.38 -4.54 18.29
CA PRO A 126 8.60 -4.83 19.04
C PRO A 126 8.48 -4.36 20.49
N ALA A 127 9.23 -5.02 21.39
CA ALA A 127 9.34 -4.58 22.77
C ALA A 127 10.03 -3.20 22.85
N GLY A 128 9.52 -2.37 23.73
CA GLY A 128 10.07 -1.04 23.94
C GLY A 128 9.64 0.01 22.92
N ILE A 129 8.54 -0.22 22.18
CA ILE A 129 8.01 0.76 21.24
C ILE A 129 7.54 2.03 21.96
N ASP A 130 7.79 3.20 21.36
CA ASP A 130 7.37 4.48 21.90
C ASP A 130 6.00 4.93 21.37
N ASP A 131 5.33 5.82 22.12
CA ASP A 131 4.09 6.44 21.66
C ASP A 131 4.34 7.28 20.42
N GLY A 132 3.45 7.12 19.42
CA GLY A 132 3.54 7.80 18.13
C GLY A 132 4.46 7.13 17.10
N GLU A 133 5.16 6.04 17.44
CA GLU A 133 5.95 5.30 16.46
C GLU A 133 5.09 4.65 15.39
N VAL A 134 5.67 4.50 14.19
CA VAL A 134 4.98 3.98 13.02
C VAL A 134 5.66 2.71 12.51
N ILE A 135 4.90 1.62 12.49
CA ILE A 135 5.33 0.35 11.92
C ILE A 135 4.88 0.29 10.46
N ARG A 136 5.82 0.11 9.54
CA ARG A 136 5.53 -0.07 8.12
C ARG A 136 5.48 -1.54 7.75
N LEU A 137 4.38 -1.96 7.15
CA LEU A 137 4.20 -3.28 6.56
C LEU A 137 4.14 -3.16 5.03
N ALA A 138 5.25 -3.50 4.38
CA ALA A 138 5.38 -3.38 2.93
C ALA A 138 4.40 -4.29 2.19
N GLY A 139 3.73 -3.75 1.16
CA GLY A 139 2.78 -4.50 0.33
C GLY A 139 1.43 -4.80 1.00
N HIS A 140 1.16 -4.26 2.19
CA HIS A 140 -0.11 -4.46 2.89
C HIS A 140 -1.13 -3.32 2.72
N GLY A 141 -0.85 -2.34 1.86
CA GLY A 141 -1.79 -1.29 1.47
C GLY A 141 -2.86 -1.75 0.49
N GLU A 142 -3.45 -0.81 -0.26
CA GLU A 142 -4.41 -1.12 -1.32
C GLU A 142 -3.72 -1.68 -2.56
N ALA A 143 -4.34 -2.68 -3.17
CA ALA A 143 -3.95 -3.17 -4.48
C ALA A 143 -4.57 -2.31 -5.59
N ILE A 144 -3.88 -2.20 -6.70
CA ILE A 144 -4.38 -1.54 -7.91
C ILE A 144 -4.26 -2.49 -9.10
N ARG A 145 -5.18 -2.37 -10.03
CA ARG A 145 -5.16 -3.13 -11.27
C ARG A 145 -3.89 -2.83 -12.07
N GLY A 146 -3.12 -3.87 -12.40
CA GLY A 146 -1.92 -3.74 -13.23
C GLY A 146 -0.76 -3.00 -12.59
N GLY A 147 -0.73 -2.89 -11.26
CA GLY A 147 0.31 -2.24 -10.50
C GLY A 147 0.74 -3.02 -9.26
N SER A 148 1.65 -2.46 -8.49
CA SER A 148 2.06 -2.99 -7.20
C SER A 148 1.11 -2.52 -6.09
N THR A 149 1.03 -3.29 -5.01
CA THR A 149 0.27 -2.94 -3.80
C THR A 149 0.99 -1.81 -3.05
N GLY A 150 0.23 -0.95 -2.40
CA GLY A 150 0.75 0.05 -1.46
C GLY A 150 1.25 -0.58 -0.15
N ASP A 151 1.63 0.25 0.81
CA ASP A 151 2.07 -0.18 2.13
C ASP A 151 1.02 0.14 3.19
N LEU A 152 1.10 -0.55 4.33
CA LEU A 152 0.32 -0.25 5.52
C LEU A 152 1.23 0.39 6.56
N TYR A 153 0.82 1.53 7.07
CA TYR A 153 1.45 2.24 8.17
C TYR A 153 0.57 2.12 9.40
N VAL A 154 1.10 1.51 10.44
CA VAL A 154 0.41 1.33 11.72
C VAL A 154 1.05 2.28 12.72
N LYS A 155 0.32 3.34 13.08
CA LYS A 155 0.75 4.29 14.11
C LYS A 155 0.32 3.75 15.47
N ILE A 156 1.28 3.64 16.36
CA ILE A 156 1.06 3.10 17.70
C ILE A 156 0.76 4.23 18.67
N HIS A 157 -0.29 4.08 19.44
CA HIS A 157 -0.64 4.94 20.56
C HIS A 157 -0.57 4.12 21.85
N VAL A 158 0.31 4.52 22.76
CA VAL A 158 0.49 3.83 24.04
C VAL A 158 -0.44 4.45 25.10
N ALA A 159 -1.34 3.62 25.63
CA ALA A 159 -2.22 4.04 26.72
C ALA A 159 -1.40 4.37 27.97
N LYS A 160 -1.77 5.45 28.66
CA LYS A 160 -1.13 5.86 29.90
C LYS A 160 -1.36 4.80 30.99
N HIS A 161 -0.30 4.45 31.72
CA HIS A 161 -0.41 3.60 32.90
C HIS A 161 -0.67 4.43 34.16
N HIS A 162 -1.44 3.92 35.10
CA HIS A 162 -1.83 4.66 36.29
C HIS A 162 -0.69 4.86 37.31
N LEU A 163 0.31 3.96 37.32
CA LEU A 163 1.46 4.01 38.21
C LEU A 163 2.77 4.37 37.52
N PHE A 164 2.96 3.85 36.29
CA PHE A 164 4.23 3.97 35.59
C PHE A 164 4.17 5.02 34.51
N ARG A 165 5.26 5.76 34.34
CA ARG A 165 5.56 6.57 33.18
C ARG A 165 6.91 6.17 32.62
N ARG A 166 7.05 6.28 31.32
CA ARG A 166 8.30 5.98 30.65
C ARG A 166 9.04 7.26 30.32
N GLU A 167 10.35 7.30 30.62
CA GLU A 167 11.27 8.35 30.21
C GLU A 167 12.48 7.70 29.52
N GLY A 168 12.47 7.68 28.18
CA GLY A 168 13.47 6.95 27.40
C GLY A 168 13.43 5.45 27.69
N SER A 169 14.52 4.88 28.19
CA SER A 169 14.62 3.47 28.58
C SER A 169 14.24 3.17 30.04
N ASN A 170 13.88 4.20 30.82
CA ASN A 170 13.59 4.06 32.24
C ASN A 170 12.08 4.04 32.48
N LEU A 171 11.66 3.27 33.49
CA LEU A 171 10.33 3.29 34.04
C LEU A 171 10.36 4.04 35.37
N LEU A 172 9.54 5.08 35.49
CA LEU A 172 9.40 5.90 36.69
C LEU A 172 8.06 5.61 37.35
N MET A 173 8.08 5.61 38.68
CA MET A 173 6.90 5.45 39.51
C MET A 173 6.99 6.37 40.71
N ASP A 174 5.91 7.04 41.02
CA ASP A 174 5.79 7.83 42.27
C ASP A 174 5.25 6.91 43.38
N LEU A 175 6.10 6.56 44.34
CA LEU A 175 5.73 5.70 45.46
C LEU A 175 5.42 6.55 46.70
N PRO A 176 4.14 6.63 47.14
CA PRO A 176 3.81 7.31 48.41
C PRO A 176 4.24 6.47 49.61
N VAL A 177 5.29 6.88 50.27
CA VAL A 177 5.79 6.23 51.49
C VAL A 177 5.45 7.07 52.74
N LYS A 178 5.09 6.41 53.82
CA LYS A 178 4.95 7.11 55.13
C LYS A 178 6.35 7.46 55.65
N LEU A 179 6.50 8.64 56.23
CA LEU A 179 7.78 9.10 56.77
C LEU A 179 8.37 8.09 57.77
N SER A 180 7.52 7.45 58.60
CA SER A 180 7.92 6.40 59.56
C SER A 180 8.45 5.09 58.92
N SER A 181 8.27 4.91 57.60
CA SER A 181 8.79 3.75 56.85
C SER A 181 10.01 4.12 56.02
N ALA A 182 10.37 5.39 55.98
CA ALA A 182 11.53 5.92 55.24
C ALA A 182 12.74 6.21 56.17
N LEU A 183 12.54 6.16 57.47
CA LEU A 183 13.53 6.22 58.51
C LEU A 183 13.82 4.82 59.08
#